data_1c9ee6a22ef2749ab503c6619ace6f32
#
_entry.id   1c9ee6a22ef2749ab503c6619ace6f32
#
_cell.length_a   1.000
_cell.length_b   1.000
_cell.length_c   1.000
_cell.angle_alpha   90.00
_cell.angle_beta   90.00
_cell.angle_gamma   90.00
#
_symmetry.space_group_name_H-M   'P 1'
#
loop_
_entity.id
_entity.type
_entity.pdbx_description
1 polymer ?
#
loop_
_entity_poly.entity_id
_entity_poly.type
_entity_poly.pdbx_seq_one_letter_code
_entity_poly.pdbx_strand_id
1 'polypeptide(L)'
;MSEALKIGMTHELERLTTEEMSAQKVYPHVPNVYATRAMVGHIEEVCADMVLPCLAEGEQTVGIGMNFKHMAATPLGMKVRFTAKLTEIDGKKLTFAVEGSDEMDKIGEAVHQRFIINAAKFNGKVAEKARKAGK
;
A
#
# COMPACT_ATOMS: atom_id res chain seq x y z
N MET A 1 -7.84 11.06 -20.20
CA MET A 1 -9.13 10.59 -19.64
C MET A 1 -8.89 9.58 -18.55
N SER A 2 -9.56 9.74 -17.45
CA SER A 2 -9.50 8.75 -16.40
C SER A 2 -10.38 7.54 -16.73
N GLU A 3 -9.94 6.37 -16.30
CA GLU A 3 -10.74 5.16 -16.37
C GLU A 3 -11.75 5.15 -15.23
N ALA A 4 -12.84 4.44 -15.40
CA ALA A 4 -13.85 4.30 -14.36
C ALA A 4 -13.41 3.26 -13.32
N LEU A 5 -13.58 3.57 -12.05
CA LEU A 5 -13.40 2.60 -10.97
C LEU A 5 -14.51 1.55 -11.06
N LYS A 6 -14.12 0.27 -10.91
CA LYS A 6 -15.06 -0.86 -10.94
C LYS A 6 -14.71 -1.85 -9.84
N ILE A 7 -15.71 -2.24 -9.08
CA ILE A 7 -15.54 -3.34 -8.10
C ILE A 7 -15.12 -4.59 -8.89
N GLY A 8 -14.13 -5.31 -8.37
CA GLY A 8 -13.59 -6.50 -9.00
C GLY A 8 -12.34 -6.26 -9.85
N MET A 9 -11.99 -5.00 -10.12
CA MET A 9 -10.73 -4.74 -10.84
C MET A 9 -9.54 -5.18 -10.00
N THR A 10 -8.48 -5.63 -10.67
CA THR A 10 -7.28 -6.20 -10.04
C THR A 10 -6.02 -5.53 -10.55
N HIS A 11 -4.97 -5.64 -9.77
CA HIS A 11 -3.64 -5.15 -10.14
C HIS A 11 -2.57 -6.01 -9.45
N GLU A 12 -1.43 -6.17 -10.11
CA GLU A 12 -0.29 -6.91 -9.57
C GLU A 12 0.95 -6.06 -9.47
N LEU A 13 1.78 -6.37 -8.49
CA LEU A 13 3.06 -5.74 -8.27
C LEU A 13 4.08 -6.82 -7.93
N GLU A 14 5.26 -6.79 -8.57
CA GLU A 14 6.35 -7.70 -8.24
C GLU A 14 7.58 -6.87 -7.85
N ARG A 15 8.27 -7.29 -6.80
CA ARG A 15 9.49 -6.61 -6.32
C ARG A 15 10.54 -7.62 -5.92
N LEU A 16 11.78 -7.34 -6.25
CA LEU A 16 12.93 -8.07 -5.71
C LEU A 16 13.21 -7.53 -4.31
N THR A 17 13.26 -8.41 -3.32
CA THR A 17 13.59 -7.97 -1.95
C THR A 17 15.09 -7.69 -1.84
N THR A 18 15.42 -6.58 -1.19
CA THR A 18 16.79 -6.07 -1.05
C THR A 18 17.12 -5.83 0.42
N GLU A 19 18.39 -5.56 0.71
CA GLU A 19 18.84 -5.26 2.08
C GLU A 19 18.09 -4.08 2.69
N GLU A 20 17.72 -3.08 1.89
CA GLU A 20 16.96 -1.93 2.38
C GLU A 20 15.60 -2.32 2.94
N MET A 21 15.07 -3.47 2.53
CA MET A 21 13.79 -4.00 2.98
C MET A 21 13.91 -4.90 4.20
N SER A 22 15.12 -5.05 4.75
CA SER A 22 15.35 -5.90 5.92
C SER A 22 14.72 -5.33 7.17
N ALA A 23 14.15 -6.21 7.98
CA ALA A 23 13.63 -5.86 9.30
C ALA A 23 14.72 -5.25 10.18
N GLN A 24 15.98 -5.66 9.99
CA GLN A 24 17.12 -5.16 10.77
C GLN A 24 17.46 -3.69 10.51
N LYS A 25 16.99 -3.11 9.41
CA LYS A 25 17.24 -1.68 9.10
C LYS A 25 16.62 -0.74 10.12
N VAL A 26 15.52 -1.16 10.76
CA VAL A 26 14.86 -0.36 11.78
C VAL A 26 15.18 -0.87 13.18
N TYR A 27 15.24 -2.17 13.33
CA TYR A 27 15.47 -2.79 14.63
C TYR A 27 16.44 -3.97 14.50
N PRO A 28 17.72 -3.80 14.89
CA PRO A 28 18.75 -4.82 14.63
C PRO A 28 18.59 -6.12 15.41
N HIS A 29 17.71 -6.17 16.40
CA HIS A 29 17.52 -7.36 17.25
C HIS A 29 16.48 -8.35 16.71
N VAL A 30 16.17 -8.29 15.43
CA VAL A 30 15.23 -9.20 14.74
C VAL A 30 15.96 -9.91 13.60
N PRO A 31 15.38 -11.02 13.07
CA PRO A 31 16.00 -11.69 11.93
C PRO A 31 16.19 -10.80 10.69
N ASN A 32 17.17 -11.13 9.88
CA ASN A 32 17.47 -10.41 8.64
C ASN A 32 16.59 -10.95 7.51
N VAL A 33 15.35 -10.55 7.49
CA VAL A 33 14.35 -10.99 6.52
C VAL A 33 13.58 -9.80 6.00
N TYR A 34 12.79 -10.02 4.94
CA TYR A 34 11.88 -9.03 4.38
C TYR A 34 10.96 -8.49 5.48
N ALA A 35 10.99 -7.18 5.69
CA ALA A 35 10.34 -6.54 6.84
C ALA A 35 8.82 -6.41 6.65
N THR A 36 8.12 -6.51 7.76
CA THR A 36 6.68 -6.22 7.82
C THR A 36 6.37 -4.83 7.26
N ARG A 37 7.16 -3.80 7.64
CA ARG A 37 6.95 -2.44 7.13
C ARG A 37 7.11 -2.33 5.62
N ALA A 38 8.03 -3.11 5.05
CA ALA A 38 8.23 -3.14 3.60
C ALA A 38 7.03 -3.78 2.91
N MET A 39 6.51 -4.86 3.49
CA MET A 39 5.30 -5.52 2.99
C MET A 39 4.10 -4.57 3.01
N VAL A 40 3.89 -3.86 4.11
CA VAL A 40 2.81 -2.86 4.21
C VAL A 40 2.97 -1.81 3.12
N GLY A 41 4.18 -1.32 2.88
CA GLY A 41 4.46 -0.36 1.82
C GLY A 41 4.11 -0.89 0.44
N HIS A 42 4.44 -2.15 0.14
CA HIS A 42 4.12 -2.77 -1.14
C HIS A 42 2.60 -3.00 -1.29
N ILE A 43 1.90 -3.32 -0.20
CA ILE A 43 0.44 -3.44 -0.21
C ILE A 43 -0.19 -2.09 -0.55
N GLU A 44 0.28 -1.01 0.06
CA GLU A 44 -0.18 0.33 -0.26
C GLU A 44 0.10 0.68 -1.72
N GLU A 45 1.29 0.35 -2.20
CA GLU A 45 1.71 0.65 -3.58
C GLU A 45 0.81 -0.04 -4.61
N VAL A 46 0.54 -1.33 -4.46
CA VAL A 46 -0.27 -2.08 -5.42
C VAL A 46 -1.70 -1.54 -5.48
N CYS A 47 -2.26 -1.11 -4.35
CA CYS A 47 -3.59 -0.52 -4.30
C CYS A 47 -3.62 0.88 -4.90
N ALA A 48 -2.66 1.71 -4.55
CA ALA A 48 -2.58 3.07 -5.09
C ALA A 48 -2.37 3.06 -6.60
N ASP A 49 -1.48 2.19 -7.10
CA ASP A 49 -1.22 2.06 -8.53
C ASP A 49 -2.45 1.60 -9.30
N MET A 50 -3.25 0.71 -8.72
CA MET A 50 -4.46 0.22 -9.38
C MET A 50 -5.41 1.36 -9.76
N VAL A 51 -5.61 2.30 -8.86
CA VAL A 51 -6.62 3.35 -9.03
C VAL A 51 -6.06 4.62 -9.65
N LEU A 52 -4.75 4.75 -9.76
CA LEU A 52 -4.13 5.94 -10.31
C LEU A 52 -4.70 6.36 -11.67
N PRO A 53 -4.87 5.45 -12.66
CA PRO A 53 -5.44 5.84 -13.94
C PRO A 53 -6.90 6.28 -13.87
N CYS A 54 -7.59 5.99 -12.77
CA CYS A 54 -9.01 6.32 -12.58
C CYS A 54 -9.22 7.67 -11.91
N LEU A 55 -8.16 8.31 -11.43
CA LEU A 55 -8.27 9.57 -10.70
C LEU A 55 -8.37 10.74 -11.66
N ALA A 56 -9.17 11.74 -11.27
CA ALA A 56 -9.25 13.00 -12.00
C ALA A 56 -8.02 13.86 -11.71
N GLU A 57 -7.81 14.89 -12.51
CA GLU A 57 -6.72 15.84 -12.29
C GLU A 57 -6.83 16.47 -10.89
N GLY A 58 -5.73 16.49 -10.17
CA GLY A 58 -5.68 17.03 -8.81
C GLY A 58 -6.11 16.06 -7.72
N GLU A 59 -6.56 14.87 -8.10
CA GLU A 59 -6.90 13.82 -7.13
C GLU A 59 -5.72 12.91 -6.83
N GLN A 60 -5.65 12.47 -5.59
CA GLN A 60 -4.70 11.47 -5.11
C GLN A 60 -5.43 10.57 -4.13
N THR A 61 -4.80 9.49 -3.70
CA THR A 61 -5.33 8.67 -2.61
C THR A 61 -4.36 8.64 -1.44
N VAL A 62 -4.92 8.54 -0.25
CA VAL A 62 -4.15 8.34 0.98
C VAL A 62 -4.62 7.07 1.67
N GLY A 63 -3.70 6.37 2.32
CA GLY A 63 -4.05 5.20 3.12
C GLY A 63 -4.75 5.62 4.40
N ILE A 64 -5.85 4.96 4.73
CA ILE A 64 -6.64 5.26 5.94
C ILE A 64 -6.86 4.04 6.84
N GLY A 65 -6.58 2.85 6.37
CA GLY A 65 -6.75 1.65 7.17
C GLY A 65 -5.97 0.48 6.61
N MET A 66 -5.51 -0.37 7.50
CA MET A 66 -4.75 -1.57 7.14
C MET A 66 -5.01 -2.64 8.18
N ASN A 67 -5.59 -3.75 7.74
CA ASN A 67 -5.69 -4.94 8.55
C ASN A 67 -4.97 -6.04 7.78
N PHE A 68 -3.81 -6.51 8.30
CA PHE A 68 -3.03 -7.45 7.53
C PHE A 68 -2.35 -8.48 8.43
N LYS A 69 -1.93 -9.57 7.79
CA LYS A 69 -1.17 -10.63 8.44
C LYS A 69 0.10 -10.89 7.64
N HIS A 70 1.21 -10.98 8.33
CA HIS A 70 2.49 -11.42 7.78
C HIS A 70 2.63 -12.90 8.15
N MET A 71 2.41 -13.78 7.18
CA MET A 71 2.16 -15.20 7.44
C MET A 71 3.40 -16.06 7.37
N ALA A 72 4.42 -15.65 6.61
CA ALA A 72 5.66 -16.41 6.46
C ALA A 72 6.81 -15.45 6.17
N ALA A 73 8.00 -15.79 6.68
CA ALA A 73 9.20 -14.99 6.47
C ALA A 73 9.74 -15.22 5.06
N THR A 74 10.29 -14.16 4.45
CA THR A 74 10.92 -14.22 3.14
C THR A 74 12.39 -13.84 3.27
N PRO A 75 13.32 -14.74 2.85
CA PRO A 75 14.73 -14.38 2.78
C PRO A 75 14.93 -13.25 1.77
N LEU A 76 15.87 -12.35 2.06
CA LEU A 76 16.21 -11.29 1.12
C LEU A 76 16.82 -11.90 -0.15
N GLY A 77 16.51 -11.31 -1.30
CA GLY A 77 16.92 -11.82 -2.60
C GLY A 77 15.84 -12.59 -3.33
N MET A 78 14.77 -12.98 -2.65
CA MET A 78 13.59 -13.54 -3.30
C MET A 78 12.70 -12.43 -3.82
N LYS A 79 11.96 -12.71 -4.89
CA LYS A 79 10.91 -11.83 -5.38
C LYS A 79 9.65 -12.02 -4.57
N VAL A 80 8.93 -10.92 -4.36
CA VAL A 80 7.59 -10.93 -3.75
C VAL A 80 6.59 -10.39 -4.77
N ARG A 81 5.39 -10.94 -4.74
CA ARG A 81 4.30 -10.54 -5.63
C ARG A 81 3.06 -10.26 -4.82
N PHE A 82 2.43 -9.12 -5.11
CA PHE A 82 1.18 -8.72 -4.47
C PHE A 82 0.10 -8.54 -5.52
N THR A 83 -1.07 -9.10 -5.24
CA THR A 83 -2.25 -8.96 -6.08
C THR A 83 -3.34 -8.30 -5.27
N ALA A 84 -3.85 -7.18 -5.78
CA ALA A 84 -4.92 -6.44 -5.14
C ALA A 84 -6.20 -6.54 -5.96
N LYS A 85 -7.33 -6.55 -5.26
CA LYS A 85 -8.66 -6.52 -5.86
C LYS A 85 -9.48 -5.44 -5.16
N LEU A 86 -10.11 -4.58 -5.93
CA LEU A 86 -11.01 -3.56 -5.39
C LEU A 86 -12.33 -4.24 -5.03
N THR A 87 -12.68 -4.26 -3.75
CA THR A 87 -13.84 -4.99 -3.25
C THR A 87 -15.01 -4.10 -2.87
N GLU A 88 -14.77 -2.82 -2.58
CA GLU A 88 -15.82 -1.88 -2.19
C GLU A 88 -15.49 -0.46 -2.60
N ILE A 89 -16.50 0.25 -3.05
CA ILE A 89 -16.45 1.69 -3.33
C ILE A 89 -17.57 2.34 -2.53
N ASP A 90 -17.21 3.13 -1.54
CA ASP A 90 -18.16 3.86 -0.72
C ASP A 90 -17.83 5.35 -0.81
N GLY A 91 -18.43 6.02 -1.82
CA GLY A 91 -18.06 7.39 -2.13
C GLY A 91 -16.60 7.48 -2.54
N LYS A 92 -15.80 8.19 -1.75
CA LYS A 92 -14.35 8.35 -1.97
C LYS A 92 -13.52 7.32 -1.22
N LYS A 93 -14.15 6.47 -0.41
CA LYS A 93 -13.48 5.42 0.34
C LYS A 93 -13.42 4.14 -0.50
N LEU A 94 -12.23 3.61 -0.67
CA LEU A 94 -11.97 2.42 -1.46
C LEU A 94 -11.42 1.32 -0.54
N THR A 95 -11.96 0.12 -0.68
CA THR A 95 -11.51 -1.05 0.08
C THR A 95 -10.95 -2.10 -0.87
N PHE A 96 -9.79 -2.65 -0.51
CA PHE A 96 -9.06 -3.63 -1.32
C PHE A 96 -8.80 -4.89 -0.50
N ALA A 97 -8.86 -6.03 -1.17
CA ALA A 97 -8.32 -7.29 -0.65
C ALA A 97 -6.99 -7.55 -1.37
N VAL A 98 -5.96 -7.86 -0.60
CA VAL A 98 -4.60 -8.05 -1.15
C VAL A 98 -4.05 -9.39 -0.66
N GLU A 99 -3.39 -10.10 -1.56
CA GLU A 99 -2.63 -11.30 -1.24
C GLU A 99 -1.19 -11.11 -1.67
N GLY A 100 -0.25 -11.60 -0.85
CA GLY A 100 1.17 -11.55 -1.14
C GLY A 100 1.80 -12.92 -1.09
N SER A 101 2.75 -13.16 -1.98
CA SER A 101 3.51 -14.41 -2.02
C SER A 101 4.98 -14.13 -2.33
N ASP A 102 5.87 -15.00 -1.86
CA ASP A 102 7.24 -15.05 -2.36
C ASP A 102 7.38 -16.20 -3.36
N GLU A 103 8.59 -16.61 -3.66
CA GLU A 103 8.82 -17.67 -4.65
C GLU A 103 8.40 -19.05 -4.16
N MET A 104 8.13 -19.22 -2.88
CA MET A 104 7.82 -20.51 -2.26
C MET A 104 6.46 -20.54 -1.57
N ASP A 105 6.04 -19.44 -0.92
CA ASP A 105 4.93 -19.44 0.00
C ASP A 105 4.00 -18.24 -0.19
N LYS A 106 2.76 -18.37 0.29
CA LYS A 106 1.92 -17.22 0.57
C LYS A 106 2.48 -16.56 1.84
N ILE A 107 2.82 -15.28 1.74
CA ILE A 107 3.47 -14.56 2.84
C ILE A 107 2.58 -13.59 3.57
N GLY A 108 1.45 -13.20 2.98
CA GLY A 108 0.57 -12.27 3.64
C GLY A 108 -0.75 -12.09 2.95
N GLU A 109 -1.66 -11.49 3.68
CA GLU A 109 -2.96 -11.06 3.17
C GLU A 109 -3.40 -9.81 3.93
N ALA A 110 -4.20 -8.98 3.27
CA ALA A 110 -4.62 -7.71 3.85
C ALA A 110 -5.98 -7.27 3.35
N VAL A 111 -6.64 -6.47 4.20
CA VAL A 111 -7.72 -5.58 3.77
C VAL A 111 -7.19 -4.18 3.97
N HIS A 112 -7.07 -3.42 2.88
CA HIS A 112 -6.51 -2.08 2.89
C HIS A 112 -7.54 -1.08 2.41
N GLN A 113 -7.60 0.08 3.06
CA GLN A 113 -8.52 1.14 2.71
C GLN A 113 -7.77 2.41 2.35
N ARG A 114 -8.23 3.05 1.29
CA ARG A 114 -7.69 4.32 0.84
C ARG A 114 -8.82 5.31 0.62
N PHE A 115 -8.51 6.58 0.65
CA PHE A 115 -9.48 7.65 0.46
C PHE A 115 -9.01 8.58 -0.66
N ILE A 116 -9.92 8.91 -1.58
CA ILE A 116 -9.62 9.85 -2.66
C ILE A 116 -9.68 11.26 -2.09
N ILE A 117 -8.62 12.03 -2.27
CA ILE A 117 -8.51 13.40 -1.77
C ILE A 117 -8.23 14.36 -2.92
N ASN A 118 -8.56 15.62 -2.72
CA ASN A 118 -8.06 16.70 -3.55
C ASN A 118 -6.72 17.12 -2.98
N ALA A 119 -5.65 16.97 -3.77
CA ALA A 119 -4.28 17.18 -3.29
C ALA A 119 -4.06 18.58 -2.74
N ALA A 120 -4.56 19.61 -3.43
CA ALA A 120 -4.39 20.99 -3.00
C ALA A 120 -5.07 21.27 -1.66
N LYS A 121 -6.30 20.80 -1.49
CA LYS A 121 -7.04 20.97 -0.23
C LYS A 121 -6.39 20.21 0.91
N PHE A 122 -5.96 18.97 0.62
CA PHE A 122 -5.30 18.12 1.61
C PHE A 122 -4.00 18.77 2.08
N ASN A 123 -3.15 19.18 1.15
CA ASN A 123 -1.87 19.82 1.46
C ASN A 123 -2.07 21.13 2.23
N GLY A 124 -3.12 21.89 1.90
CA GLY A 124 -3.48 23.11 2.63
C GLY A 124 -3.82 22.84 4.09
N LYS A 125 -4.57 21.78 4.36
CA LYS A 125 -4.92 21.40 5.74
C LYS A 125 -3.69 20.92 6.51
N VAL A 126 -2.80 20.18 5.85
CA VAL A 126 -1.55 19.72 6.47
C VAL A 126 -0.66 20.91 6.82
N ALA A 127 -0.51 21.86 5.89
CA ALA A 127 0.27 23.07 6.12
C ALA A 127 -0.31 23.91 7.28
N GLU A 128 -1.63 24.03 7.35
CA GLU A 128 -2.30 24.74 8.43
C GLU A 128 -2.07 24.06 9.79
N LYS A 129 -2.14 22.74 9.82
CA LYS A 129 -1.84 21.98 11.04
C LYS A 129 -0.41 22.21 11.49
N ALA A 130 0.55 22.18 10.56
CA ALA A 130 1.95 22.45 10.87
C ALA A 130 2.13 23.85 11.43
N ARG A 131 1.50 24.86 10.81
CA ARG A 131 1.56 26.24 11.25
C ARG A 131 1.03 26.41 12.68
N LYS A 132 -0.13 25.79 12.98
CA LYS A 132 -0.72 25.85 14.32
C LYS A 132 0.18 25.18 15.37
N ALA A 133 0.98 24.20 14.97
CA ALA A 133 1.94 23.53 15.86
C ALA A 133 3.28 24.27 15.97
N GLY A 134 3.44 25.42 15.30
CA GLY A 134 4.66 26.21 15.31
C GLY A 134 5.77 25.63 14.42
N LYS A 135 5.40 24.89 13.38
CA LYS A 135 6.36 24.25 12.47
C LYS A 135 6.52 24.98 11.13
#